data_a246e60ee49675b77193115daba76387
#
_entry.id   a246e60ee49675b77193115daba76387
#
_cell.length_a   1.000
_cell.length_b   1.000
_cell.length_c   1.000
_cell.angle_alpha   90.00
_cell.angle_beta   90.00
_cell.angle_gamma   90.00
#
_symmetry.space_group_name_H-M   'P 1'
#
loop_
_entity.id
_entity.type
_entity.pdbx_description
1 polymer ?
#
loop_
_entity_poly.entity_id
_entity_poly.type
_entity_poly.pdbx_seq_one_letter_code
_entity_poly.pdbx_strand_id
1 'polypeptide(L)'
;MTVIGISSSPIRGGNVDRMVQYILEHSGKPAQFVNLTELSYSPCRACAHLCAKDNICRLDDDLRSLYQEMIDAEALVLGTPSYFNNLNGFMTVFLERLWAFRHQRFPLEGKPYAVIACGGTQSPCQAIESVKRRMSAYKAVFIGDVAFKTCILPCFKCGYGIVCEVGASQYVYGEEGRKQLKITKELFKRWEDTPEIKSQLDVIIAKIKKL
;
A
#
# COMPACT_ATOMS: atom_id res chain seq x y z
N MET A 1 -21.15 9.10 0.65
CA MET A 1 -20.28 8.01 0.13
C MET A 1 -18.92 8.14 0.81
N THR A 2 -18.18 7.05 0.98
CA THR A 2 -17.00 6.96 1.85
C THR A 2 -15.74 6.74 1.01
N VAL A 3 -14.62 7.34 1.38
CA VAL A 3 -13.30 7.01 0.82
C VAL A 3 -12.65 5.95 1.71
N ILE A 4 -12.16 4.86 1.12
CA ILE A 4 -11.52 3.78 1.87
C ILE A 4 -10.01 3.78 1.60
N GLY A 5 -9.23 3.91 2.67
CA GLY A 5 -7.79 3.74 2.68
C GLY A 5 -7.41 2.35 3.18
N ILE A 6 -6.68 1.60 2.37
CA ILE A 6 -6.25 0.23 2.68
C ILE A 6 -4.74 0.20 2.72
N SER A 7 -4.16 -0.01 3.89
CA SER A 7 -2.71 -0.16 4.08
C SER A 7 -2.34 -1.63 4.28
N SER A 8 -1.23 -2.04 3.70
CA SER A 8 -0.63 -3.35 3.96
C SER A 8 0.66 -3.27 4.79
N SER A 9 0.91 -2.11 5.41
CA SER A 9 2.14 -1.90 6.18
C SER A 9 2.12 -2.63 7.52
N PRO A 10 3.12 -3.48 7.82
CA PRO A 10 3.24 -4.09 9.14
C PRO A 10 3.81 -3.12 10.19
N ILE A 11 4.20 -1.91 9.76
CA ILE A 11 4.68 -0.87 10.67
C ILE A 11 3.53 0.08 10.96
N ARG A 12 2.85 -0.13 12.08
CA ARG A 12 1.75 0.70 12.56
C ARG A 12 2.16 2.16 12.66
N GLY A 13 1.35 3.06 12.10
CA GLY A 13 1.65 4.49 12.05
C GLY A 13 2.96 4.81 11.31
N GLY A 14 3.43 3.91 10.44
CA GLY A 14 4.57 4.12 9.57
C GLY A 14 4.26 5.10 8.44
N ASN A 15 5.24 5.39 7.59
CA ASN A 15 5.07 6.35 6.49
C ASN A 15 3.90 5.99 5.56
N VAL A 16 3.67 4.70 5.26
CA VAL A 16 2.55 4.26 4.42
C VAL A 16 1.22 4.60 5.08
N ASP A 17 1.03 4.19 6.33
CA ASP A 17 -0.23 4.43 7.06
C ASP A 17 -0.54 5.93 7.15
N ARG A 18 0.47 6.72 7.53
CA ARG A 18 0.29 8.18 7.69
C ARG A 18 -0.01 8.89 6.36
N MET A 19 0.61 8.48 5.24
CA MET A 19 0.29 9.04 3.92
C MET A 19 -1.14 8.69 3.50
N VAL A 20 -1.58 7.45 3.72
CA VAL A 20 -2.96 7.04 3.44
C VAL A 20 -3.92 7.83 4.32
N GLN A 21 -3.68 7.90 5.63
CA GLN A 21 -4.51 8.65 6.58
C GLN A 21 -4.56 10.14 6.23
N TYR A 22 -3.44 10.74 5.84
CA TYR A 22 -3.40 12.13 5.40
C TYR A 22 -4.36 12.40 4.24
N ILE A 23 -4.40 11.51 3.22
CA ILE A 23 -5.36 11.64 2.13
C ILE A 23 -6.80 11.54 2.65
N LEU A 24 -7.08 10.58 3.53
CA LEU A 24 -8.41 10.37 4.08
C LEU A 24 -8.89 11.60 4.86
N GLU A 25 -8.08 12.09 5.78
CA GLU A 25 -8.38 13.24 6.65
C GLU A 25 -8.62 14.54 5.85
N HIS A 26 -7.91 14.70 4.73
CA HIS A 26 -8.00 15.91 3.91
C HIS A 26 -8.91 15.75 2.68
N SER A 27 -9.52 14.58 2.48
CA SER A 27 -10.43 14.34 1.35
C SER A 27 -11.72 15.17 1.39
N GLY A 28 -12.11 15.64 2.58
CA GLY A 28 -13.38 16.34 2.78
C GLY A 28 -14.61 15.42 2.73
N LYS A 29 -14.40 14.09 2.77
CA LYS A 29 -15.44 13.06 2.69
C LYS A 29 -15.39 12.16 3.92
N PRO A 30 -16.49 11.47 4.27
CA PRO A 30 -16.42 10.36 5.22
C PRO A 30 -15.34 9.37 4.79
N ALA A 31 -14.54 8.89 5.73
CA ALA A 31 -13.40 8.06 5.41
C ALA A 31 -13.25 6.89 6.38
N GLN A 32 -12.72 5.79 5.87
CA GLN A 32 -12.40 4.59 6.65
C GLN A 32 -10.96 4.16 6.35
N PHE A 33 -10.21 3.87 7.39
CA PHE A 33 -8.86 3.31 7.27
C PHE A 33 -8.87 1.84 7.70
N VAL A 34 -8.29 0.99 6.86
CA VAL A 34 -8.14 -0.45 7.11
C VAL A 34 -6.67 -0.83 6.97
N ASN A 35 -6.12 -1.49 7.98
CA ASN A 35 -4.78 -2.08 7.87
C ASN A 35 -4.90 -3.60 7.70
N LEU A 36 -4.47 -4.11 6.55
CA LEU A 36 -4.54 -5.53 6.19
C LEU A 36 -3.76 -6.44 7.15
N THR A 37 -2.79 -5.91 7.89
CA THR A 37 -2.02 -6.71 8.85
C THR A 37 -2.79 -7.00 10.14
N GLU A 38 -3.93 -6.34 10.32
CA GLU A 38 -4.85 -6.57 11.45
C GLU A 38 -5.93 -7.60 11.13
N LEU A 39 -6.03 -7.98 9.85
CA LEU A 39 -7.03 -8.91 9.37
C LEU A 39 -6.45 -10.32 9.24
N SER A 40 -7.27 -11.30 9.56
CA SER A 40 -6.98 -12.72 9.32
C SER A 40 -7.62 -13.13 8.00
N TYR A 41 -6.79 -13.43 6.98
CA TYR A 41 -7.27 -13.88 5.68
C TYR A 41 -6.24 -14.73 4.95
N SER A 42 -6.71 -15.52 4.00
CA SER A 42 -5.89 -16.47 3.24
C SER A 42 -5.84 -16.14 1.74
N PRO A 43 -4.87 -16.69 0.99
CA PRO A 43 -4.82 -16.58 -0.47
C PRO A 43 -6.07 -17.17 -1.15
N CYS A 44 -6.25 -16.81 -2.43
CA CYS A 44 -7.32 -17.36 -3.26
C CYS A 44 -7.17 -18.89 -3.40
N ARG A 45 -8.28 -19.61 -3.24
CA ARG A 45 -8.34 -21.07 -3.34
C ARG A 45 -8.85 -21.57 -4.71
N ALA A 46 -8.88 -20.69 -5.71
CA ALA A 46 -9.36 -20.99 -7.06
C ALA A 46 -10.79 -21.57 -7.15
N CYS A 47 -11.63 -21.34 -6.15
CA CYS A 47 -13.03 -21.79 -6.11
C CYS A 47 -13.95 -20.84 -6.91
N ALA A 48 -13.61 -20.57 -8.18
CA ALA A 48 -14.28 -19.59 -9.02
C ALA A 48 -15.79 -19.81 -9.17
N HIS A 49 -16.25 -21.07 -9.17
CA HIS A 49 -17.67 -21.42 -9.25
C HIS A 49 -18.50 -20.89 -8.07
N LEU A 50 -17.88 -20.63 -6.93
CA LEU A 50 -18.55 -20.05 -5.77
C LEU A 50 -18.63 -18.53 -5.86
N CYS A 51 -17.53 -17.84 -6.15
CA CYS A 51 -17.50 -16.38 -6.21
C CYS A 51 -18.12 -15.82 -7.50
N ALA A 52 -18.21 -16.61 -8.57
CA ALA A 52 -18.78 -16.18 -9.84
C ALA A 52 -20.30 -15.87 -9.77
N LYS A 53 -21.01 -16.35 -8.76
CA LYS A 53 -22.45 -16.14 -8.63
C LYS A 53 -22.83 -14.67 -8.45
N ASP A 54 -22.08 -13.95 -7.64
CA ASP A 54 -22.38 -12.58 -7.26
C ASP A 54 -21.16 -11.66 -7.22
N ASN A 55 -20.02 -12.13 -7.70
CA ASN A 55 -18.73 -11.42 -7.68
C ASN A 55 -18.21 -11.11 -6.26
N ILE A 56 -18.51 -11.97 -5.29
CA ILE A 56 -18.02 -11.86 -3.91
C ILE A 56 -17.30 -13.14 -3.51
N CYS A 57 -16.11 -13.02 -2.94
CA CYS A 57 -15.39 -14.17 -2.41
C CYS A 57 -16.14 -14.81 -1.24
N ARG A 58 -16.23 -16.14 -1.25
CA ARG A 58 -16.99 -16.93 -0.26
C ARG A 58 -16.14 -17.50 0.86
N LEU A 59 -14.84 -17.21 0.89
CA LEU A 59 -14.02 -17.59 2.03
C LEU A 59 -14.48 -16.82 3.26
N ASP A 60 -14.64 -17.55 4.36
CA ASP A 60 -15.09 -17.01 5.64
C ASP A 60 -13.88 -16.46 6.39
N ASP A 61 -13.55 -15.22 6.13
CA ASP A 61 -12.44 -14.48 6.73
C ASP A 61 -12.73 -12.99 6.74
N ASP A 62 -11.83 -12.21 7.36
CA ASP A 62 -12.05 -10.77 7.61
C ASP A 62 -12.13 -9.91 6.34
N LEU A 63 -11.72 -10.41 5.17
CA LEU A 63 -11.91 -9.67 3.92
C LEU A 63 -13.37 -9.62 3.45
N ARG A 64 -14.23 -10.48 3.99
CA ARG A 64 -15.60 -10.61 3.49
C ARG A 64 -16.42 -9.33 3.62
N SER A 65 -16.32 -8.64 4.75
CA SER A 65 -17.01 -7.35 4.96
C SER A 65 -16.43 -6.26 4.06
N LEU A 66 -15.12 -6.25 3.89
CA LEU A 66 -14.41 -5.23 3.12
C LEU A 66 -14.82 -5.20 1.64
N TYR A 67 -15.25 -6.31 1.06
CA TYR A 67 -15.66 -6.35 -0.37
C TYR A 67 -16.83 -5.44 -0.67
N GLN A 68 -17.90 -5.49 0.16
CA GLN A 68 -19.05 -4.64 -0.05
C GLN A 68 -18.71 -3.17 0.21
N GLU A 69 -17.92 -2.91 1.24
CA GLU A 69 -17.44 -1.57 1.55
C GLU A 69 -16.64 -0.96 0.37
N MET A 70 -15.76 -1.75 -0.26
CA MET A 70 -15.02 -1.31 -1.45
C MET A 70 -15.92 -1.04 -2.65
N ILE A 71 -16.96 -1.85 -2.86
CA ILE A 71 -17.93 -1.65 -3.94
C ILE A 71 -18.71 -0.35 -3.72
N ASP A 72 -19.10 -0.07 -2.50
CA ASP A 72 -19.90 1.10 -2.13
C ASP A 72 -19.07 2.37 -1.96
N ALA A 73 -17.76 2.24 -1.82
CA ALA A 73 -16.84 3.37 -1.67
C ALA A 73 -16.87 4.29 -2.90
N GLU A 74 -16.61 5.57 -2.69
CA GLU A 74 -16.46 6.58 -3.73
C GLU A 74 -15.06 6.54 -4.38
N ALA A 75 -14.04 6.27 -3.57
CA ALA A 75 -12.67 6.08 -4.01
C ALA A 75 -11.90 5.12 -3.09
N LEU A 76 -10.82 4.54 -3.61
CA LEU A 76 -9.90 3.68 -2.87
C LEU A 76 -8.50 4.31 -2.82
N VAL A 77 -7.83 4.23 -1.68
CA VAL A 77 -6.42 4.60 -1.51
C VAL A 77 -5.66 3.36 -1.04
N LEU A 78 -4.80 2.81 -1.90
CA LEU A 78 -4.08 1.57 -1.63
C LEU A 78 -2.64 1.85 -1.24
N GLY A 79 -2.27 1.53 0.01
CA GLY A 79 -0.95 1.77 0.59
C GLY A 79 -0.15 0.49 0.78
N THR A 80 1.10 0.44 0.30
CA THR A 80 1.97 -0.73 0.44
C THR A 80 3.44 -0.36 0.69
N PRO A 81 4.16 -1.06 1.58
CA PRO A 81 5.60 -1.03 1.55
C PRO A 81 6.12 -1.86 0.37
N SER A 82 7.27 -1.46 -0.17
CA SER A 82 7.96 -2.23 -1.21
C SER A 82 8.90 -3.25 -0.56
N TYR A 83 8.68 -4.53 -0.82
CA TYR A 83 9.55 -5.63 -0.46
C TYR A 83 10.09 -6.30 -1.73
N PHE A 84 11.41 -6.47 -1.82
CA PHE A 84 12.06 -7.00 -3.03
C PHE A 84 11.62 -6.28 -4.31
N ASN A 85 11.51 -4.95 -4.25
CA ASN A 85 11.00 -4.09 -5.34
C ASN A 85 9.56 -4.38 -5.78
N ASN A 86 8.78 -5.07 -4.99
CA ASN A 86 7.40 -5.43 -5.33
C ASN A 86 6.49 -5.22 -4.11
N LEU A 87 5.25 -5.67 -4.22
CA LEU A 87 4.27 -5.67 -3.14
C LEU A 87 4.75 -6.57 -1.99
N ASN A 88 4.39 -6.22 -0.77
CA ASN A 88 4.50 -7.16 0.34
C ASN A 88 3.41 -8.25 0.25
N GLY A 89 3.55 -9.31 1.05
CA GLY A 89 2.65 -10.46 1.03
C GLY A 89 1.19 -10.08 1.30
N PHE A 90 0.93 -9.20 2.26
CA PHE A 90 -0.44 -8.76 2.60
C PHE A 90 -1.15 -8.13 1.40
N MET A 91 -0.52 -7.15 0.73
CA MET A 91 -1.13 -6.52 -0.45
C MET A 91 -1.25 -7.52 -1.61
N THR A 92 -0.28 -8.41 -1.78
CA THR A 92 -0.33 -9.42 -2.85
C THR A 92 -1.53 -10.35 -2.68
N VAL A 93 -1.72 -10.93 -1.49
CA VAL A 93 -2.84 -11.80 -1.16
C VAL A 93 -4.17 -11.07 -1.25
N PHE A 94 -4.24 -9.84 -0.74
CA PHE A 94 -5.44 -9.02 -0.86
C PHE A 94 -5.86 -8.80 -2.32
N LEU A 95 -4.93 -8.36 -3.19
CA LEU A 95 -5.23 -8.12 -4.61
C LEU A 95 -5.54 -9.42 -5.37
N GLU A 96 -4.95 -10.54 -4.98
CA GLU A 96 -5.29 -11.86 -5.52
C GLU A 96 -6.75 -12.23 -5.19
N ARG A 97 -7.18 -11.95 -3.97
CA ARG A 97 -8.55 -12.21 -3.52
C ARG A 97 -9.60 -11.37 -4.23
N LEU A 98 -9.23 -10.21 -4.79
CA LEU A 98 -10.11 -9.40 -5.63
C LEU A 98 -10.45 -10.08 -6.98
N TRP A 99 -9.83 -11.24 -7.31
CA TRP A 99 -10.23 -12.05 -8.46
C TRP A 99 -11.75 -12.30 -8.52
N ALA A 100 -12.41 -12.35 -7.36
CA ALA A 100 -13.85 -12.47 -7.26
C ALA A 100 -14.61 -11.36 -8.02
N PHE A 101 -14.02 -10.17 -8.21
CA PHE A 101 -14.66 -9.02 -8.84
C PHE A 101 -14.61 -9.01 -10.37
N ARG A 102 -14.26 -10.11 -11.02
CA ARG A 102 -14.17 -10.15 -12.49
C ARG A 102 -14.77 -11.38 -13.15
N HIS A 103 -15.92 -11.83 -12.71
CA HIS A 103 -16.59 -12.98 -13.33
C HIS A 103 -17.70 -12.54 -14.30
N GLN A 104 -18.88 -12.23 -13.81
CA GLN A 104 -20.02 -11.84 -14.63
C GLN A 104 -20.08 -10.33 -14.86
N ARG A 105 -19.50 -9.55 -13.97
CA ARG A 105 -19.48 -8.09 -13.99
C ARG A 105 -18.17 -7.58 -13.36
N PHE A 106 -17.95 -6.30 -13.42
CA PHE A 106 -16.83 -5.62 -12.78
C PHE A 106 -17.33 -4.66 -11.70
N PRO A 107 -17.53 -5.11 -10.44
CA PRO A 107 -18.03 -4.23 -9.37
C PRO A 107 -17.17 -2.99 -9.11
N LEU A 108 -15.90 -3.00 -9.51
CA LEU A 108 -14.98 -1.86 -9.42
C LEU A 108 -14.84 -1.07 -10.72
N GLU A 109 -15.66 -1.32 -11.76
CA GLU A 109 -15.60 -0.56 -13.01
C GLU A 109 -15.86 0.92 -12.76
N GLY A 110 -14.98 1.77 -13.26
CA GLY A 110 -15.04 3.21 -13.04
C GLY A 110 -14.61 3.68 -11.64
N LYS A 111 -14.31 2.77 -10.70
CA LYS A 111 -13.92 3.10 -9.32
C LYS A 111 -12.59 3.85 -9.30
N PRO A 112 -12.54 5.12 -8.86
CA PRO A 112 -11.30 5.86 -8.68
C PRO A 112 -10.40 5.21 -7.64
N TYR A 113 -9.10 5.10 -7.93
CA TYR A 113 -8.14 4.64 -6.95
C TYR A 113 -6.79 5.35 -7.07
N ALA A 114 -6.15 5.52 -5.92
CA ALA A 114 -4.78 6.01 -5.81
C ALA A 114 -3.87 4.94 -5.18
N VAL A 115 -2.56 5.03 -5.44
CA VAL A 115 -1.57 4.08 -4.92
C VAL A 115 -0.48 4.81 -4.16
N ILE A 116 -0.22 4.41 -2.94
CA ILE A 116 0.85 4.93 -2.09
C ILE A 116 1.86 3.81 -1.86
N ALA A 117 3.11 4.02 -2.24
CA ALA A 117 4.14 3.04 -1.96
C ALA A 117 5.36 3.66 -1.27
N CYS A 118 5.89 2.93 -0.29
CA CYS A 118 7.07 3.32 0.45
C CYS A 118 8.16 2.27 0.31
N GLY A 119 9.34 2.68 -0.15
CA GLY A 119 10.51 1.82 -0.25
C GLY A 119 11.63 2.24 0.70
N GLY A 120 12.60 1.34 0.91
CA GLY A 120 13.84 1.63 1.62
C GLY A 120 14.86 2.32 0.73
N THR A 121 15.91 1.61 0.33
CA THR A 121 16.97 2.14 -0.55
C THR A 121 16.61 2.10 -2.03
N GLN A 122 15.69 1.21 -2.42
CA GLN A 122 15.23 1.08 -3.80
C GLN A 122 13.91 1.80 -4.01
N SER A 123 13.62 2.18 -5.25
CA SER A 123 12.38 2.85 -5.61
C SER A 123 11.18 1.92 -5.46
N PRO A 124 10.07 2.37 -4.86
CA PRO A 124 8.85 1.57 -4.76
C PRO A 124 7.98 1.58 -6.04
N CYS A 125 8.45 2.14 -7.15
CA CYS A 125 7.68 2.27 -8.39
C CYS A 125 7.17 0.91 -8.92
N GLN A 126 7.94 -0.17 -8.80
CA GLN A 126 7.47 -1.49 -9.25
C GLN A 126 6.29 -2.01 -8.42
N ALA A 127 6.24 -1.68 -7.12
CA ALA A 127 5.08 -1.99 -6.30
C ALA A 127 3.84 -1.23 -6.78
N ILE A 128 3.98 0.05 -7.13
CA ILE A 128 2.91 0.86 -7.72
C ILE A 128 2.41 0.23 -9.02
N GLU A 129 3.31 -0.08 -9.94
CA GLU A 129 2.94 -0.69 -11.23
C GLU A 129 2.28 -2.07 -11.06
N SER A 130 2.68 -2.83 -10.05
CA SER A 130 2.05 -4.10 -9.71
C SER A 130 0.59 -3.93 -9.23
N VAL A 131 0.29 -2.88 -8.46
CA VAL A 131 -1.11 -2.54 -8.10
C VAL A 131 -1.88 -2.09 -9.35
N LYS A 132 -1.34 -1.14 -10.11
CA LYS A 132 -1.99 -0.59 -11.31
C LYS A 132 -2.37 -1.68 -12.30
N ARG A 133 -1.45 -2.61 -12.60
CA ARG A 133 -1.70 -3.75 -13.49
C ARG A 133 -2.85 -4.64 -13.00
N ARG A 134 -2.95 -4.87 -11.67
CA ARG A 134 -4.05 -5.68 -11.12
C ARG A 134 -5.38 -4.92 -11.11
N MET A 135 -5.36 -3.65 -10.72
CA MET A 135 -6.56 -2.82 -10.67
C MET A 135 -7.14 -2.54 -12.06
N SER A 136 -6.29 -2.43 -13.10
CA SER A 136 -6.77 -2.29 -14.48
C SER A 136 -7.61 -3.49 -14.94
N ALA A 137 -7.33 -4.70 -14.41
CA ALA A 137 -8.13 -5.89 -14.71
C ALA A 137 -9.57 -5.81 -14.19
N TYR A 138 -9.87 -4.89 -13.29
CA TYR A 138 -11.22 -4.61 -12.76
C TYR A 138 -11.83 -3.35 -13.36
N LYS A 139 -11.20 -2.75 -14.38
CA LYS A 139 -11.60 -1.50 -15.03
C LYS A 139 -11.71 -0.31 -14.06
N ALA A 140 -10.97 -0.36 -12.95
CA ALA A 140 -10.87 0.75 -12.02
C ALA A 140 -10.07 1.91 -12.63
N VAL A 141 -10.36 3.15 -12.23
CA VAL A 141 -9.77 4.37 -12.77
C VAL A 141 -8.64 4.85 -11.90
N PHE A 142 -7.43 4.83 -12.44
CA PHE A 142 -6.26 5.34 -11.74
C PHE A 142 -6.28 6.87 -11.67
N ILE A 143 -6.16 7.43 -10.45
CA ILE A 143 -6.18 8.90 -10.25
C ILE A 143 -4.86 9.49 -9.78
N GLY A 144 -3.90 8.68 -9.33
CA GLY A 144 -2.57 9.16 -8.95
C GLY A 144 -1.81 8.19 -8.05
N ASP A 145 -0.53 8.45 -7.88
CA ASP A 145 0.33 7.68 -7.01
C ASP A 145 1.36 8.55 -6.28
N VAL A 146 1.93 7.98 -5.23
CA VAL A 146 3.07 8.54 -4.51
C VAL A 146 4.09 7.44 -4.24
N ALA A 147 5.33 7.67 -4.67
CA ALA A 147 6.47 6.81 -4.46
C ALA A 147 7.44 7.44 -3.46
N PHE A 148 7.39 7.06 -2.20
CA PHE A 148 8.27 7.59 -1.17
C PHE A 148 9.45 6.67 -0.89
N LYS A 149 10.68 7.18 -1.05
CA LYS A 149 11.92 6.48 -0.75
C LYS A 149 12.51 6.98 0.56
N THR A 150 12.48 6.15 1.59
CA THR A 150 12.96 6.52 2.93
C THR A 150 14.48 6.52 3.06
N CYS A 151 15.19 5.87 2.13
CA CYS A 151 16.63 5.63 2.19
C CYS A 151 17.09 4.84 3.43
N ILE A 152 16.18 4.19 4.14
CA ILE A 152 16.47 3.38 5.33
C ILE A 152 16.65 1.93 4.94
N LEU A 153 17.68 1.30 5.49
CA LEU A 153 17.87 -0.14 5.39
C LEU A 153 17.10 -0.86 6.52
N PRO A 154 16.40 -1.96 6.23
CA PRO A 154 15.84 -2.83 7.25
C PRO A 154 16.86 -3.29 8.29
N CYS A 155 18.14 -3.38 7.89
CA CYS A 155 19.28 -3.72 8.74
C CYS A 155 19.37 -2.89 10.02
N PHE A 156 18.93 -1.64 10.00
CA PHE A 156 18.98 -0.78 11.19
C PHE A 156 17.90 -1.10 12.20
N LYS A 157 16.82 -1.76 11.77
CA LYS A 157 15.76 -2.23 12.69
C LYS A 157 16.07 -3.56 13.35
N CYS A 158 16.90 -4.41 12.73
CA CYS A 158 17.27 -5.69 13.31
C CYS A 158 18.31 -5.59 14.43
N GLY A 159 18.94 -4.41 14.61
CA GLY A 159 19.97 -4.15 15.61
C GLY A 159 21.41 -4.57 15.23
N TYR A 160 21.58 -5.29 14.12
CA TYR A 160 22.89 -5.79 13.68
C TYR A 160 23.46 -5.02 12.48
N GLY A 161 22.79 -3.98 12.00
CA GLY A 161 23.13 -3.31 10.75
C GLY A 161 24.56 -2.76 10.64
N ILE A 162 25.19 -2.42 11.78
CA ILE A 162 26.57 -1.89 11.80
C ILE A 162 27.60 -3.02 11.68
N VAL A 163 27.34 -4.20 12.25
CA VAL A 163 28.32 -5.30 12.37
C VAL A 163 28.03 -6.48 11.43
N CYS A 164 26.87 -6.48 10.79
CA CYS A 164 26.42 -7.62 9.96
C CYS A 164 27.26 -7.75 8.68
N GLU A 165 27.87 -8.91 8.49
CA GLU A 165 28.70 -9.20 7.32
C GLU A 165 27.89 -9.41 6.03
N VAL A 166 26.63 -9.87 6.16
CA VAL A 166 25.72 -10.10 5.03
C VAL A 166 24.67 -9.00 4.86
N GLY A 167 24.72 -7.98 5.70
CA GLY A 167 23.73 -6.90 5.72
C GLY A 167 23.87 -5.93 4.56
N ALA A 168 22.75 -5.45 4.05
CA ALA A 168 22.73 -4.45 2.98
C ALA A 168 23.46 -3.14 3.35
N SER A 169 23.67 -2.86 4.63
CA SER A 169 24.45 -1.71 5.10
C SER A 169 25.89 -1.71 4.59
N GLN A 170 26.51 -2.89 4.47
CA GLN A 170 27.84 -3.03 3.91
C GLN A 170 27.92 -2.59 2.45
N TYR A 171 26.90 -2.96 1.65
CA TYR A 171 26.86 -2.61 0.22
C TYR A 171 26.51 -1.14 -0.01
N VAL A 172 25.75 -0.51 0.89
CA VAL A 172 25.30 0.88 0.73
C VAL A 172 26.34 1.87 1.27
N TYR A 173 26.98 1.57 2.40
CA TYR A 173 27.88 2.50 3.09
C TYR A 173 29.36 2.09 3.03
N GLY A 174 29.65 0.86 2.60
CA GLY A 174 30.99 0.27 2.72
C GLY A 174 31.35 -0.07 4.18
N GLU A 175 32.47 -0.74 4.37
CA GLU A 175 32.92 -1.18 5.70
C GLU A 175 33.19 0.00 6.64
N GLU A 176 33.93 0.98 6.19
CA GLU A 176 34.28 2.14 7.01
C GLU A 176 33.10 3.07 7.23
N GLY A 177 32.27 3.33 6.21
CA GLY A 177 31.10 4.17 6.34
C GLY A 177 30.07 3.62 7.32
N ARG A 178 29.87 2.29 7.34
CA ARG A 178 28.93 1.66 8.29
C ARG A 178 29.43 1.73 9.74
N LYS A 179 30.75 1.64 9.98
CA LYS A 179 31.33 1.76 11.33
C LYS A 179 31.17 3.17 11.91
N GLN A 180 31.16 4.20 11.04
CA GLN A 180 31.01 5.60 11.43
C GLN A 180 29.55 6.03 11.52
N LEU A 181 28.61 5.21 11.04
CA LEU A 181 27.19 5.55 10.97
C LEU A 181 26.56 5.61 12.36
N LYS A 182 26.00 6.75 12.71
CA LYS A 182 25.19 6.92 13.90
C LYS A 182 23.72 6.71 13.54
N ILE A 183 23.07 5.72 14.18
CA ILE A 183 21.65 5.46 13.98
C ILE A 183 20.87 6.43 14.86
N THR A 184 20.46 7.55 14.30
CA THR A 184 19.67 8.59 14.95
C THR A 184 18.27 8.66 14.33
N LYS A 185 17.37 9.41 14.95
CA LYS A 185 16.00 9.59 14.41
C LYS A 185 16.00 10.26 13.05
N GLU A 186 16.93 11.13 12.76
CA GLU A 186 17.07 11.88 11.51
C GLU A 186 17.43 10.97 10.33
N LEU A 187 18.02 9.81 10.60
CA LEU A 187 18.26 8.79 9.57
C LEU A 187 16.94 8.24 9.02
N PHE A 188 15.88 8.27 9.84
CA PHE A 188 14.56 7.74 9.48
C PHE A 188 13.70 8.82 8.84
N LYS A 189 13.88 9.02 7.53
CA LYS A 189 13.10 10.01 6.77
C LYS A 189 11.61 9.83 6.95
N ARG A 190 10.95 10.95 7.16
CA ARG A 190 9.49 11.04 7.23
C ARG A 190 9.00 11.74 5.97
N TRP A 191 7.84 11.31 5.47
CA TRP A 191 7.25 11.95 4.30
C TRP A 191 6.83 13.41 4.58
N GLU A 192 6.46 13.71 5.82
CA GLU A 192 6.05 15.05 6.25
C GLU A 192 7.17 16.08 6.10
N ASP A 193 8.42 15.62 6.18
CA ASP A 193 9.61 16.46 6.01
C ASP A 193 10.05 16.57 4.54
N THR A 194 9.21 16.09 3.60
CA THR A 194 9.49 16.05 2.15
C THR A 194 8.37 16.79 1.40
N PRO A 195 8.53 18.11 1.12
CA PRO A 195 7.49 18.93 0.51
C PRO A 195 6.95 18.39 -0.82
N GLU A 196 7.82 17.74 -1.61
CA GLU A 196 7.44 17.15 -2.91
C GLU A 196 6.44 16.01 -2.73
N ILE A 197 6.61 15.19 -1.69
CA ILE A 197 5.68 14.09 -1.36
C ILE A 197 4.35 14.67 -0.91
N LYS A 198 4.37 15.69 -0.06
CA LYS A 198 3.15 16.37 0.37
C LYS A 198 2.38 16.93 -0.82
N SER A 199 3.06 17.61 -1.74
CA SER A 199 2.44 18.13 -2.96
C SER A 199 1.79 17.05 -3.82
N GLN A 200 2.41 15.87 -3.96
CA GLN A 200 1.83 14.75 -4.68
C GLN A 200 0.57 14.20 -3.99
N LEU A 201 0.57 14.11 -2.65
CA LEU A 201 -0.61 13.73 -1.87
C LEU A 201 -1.74 14.73 -2.06
N ASP A 202 -1.44 16.03 -2.04
CA ASP A 202 -2.43 17.11 -2.20
C ASP A 202 -3.08 17.07 -3.60
N VAL A 203 -2.35 16.66 -4.65
CA VAL A 203 -2.91 16.43 -6.00
C VAL A 203 -3.95 15.30 -5.97
N ILE A 204 -3.68 14.19 -5.28
CA ILE A 204 -4.63 13.09 -5.13
C ILE A 204 -5.87 13.55 -4.36
N ILE A 205 -5.67 14.27 -3.25
CA ILE A 205 -6.75 14.85 -2.44
C ILE A 205 -7.64 15.74 -3.30
N ALA A 206 -7.05 16.64 -4.10
CA ALA A 206 -7.81 17.53 -4.97
C ALA A 206 -8.68 16.78 -6.00
N LYS A 207 -8.21 15.63 -6.49
CA LYS A 207 -9.00 14.78 -7.40
C LYS A 207 -10.14 14.08 -6.66
N ILE A 208 -9.89 13.56 -5.44
CA ILE A 208 -10.94 12.91 -4.63
C ILE A 208 -12.04 13.92 -4.24
N LYS A 209 -11.68 15.16 -3.93
CA LYS A 209 -12.67 16.22 -3.61
C LYS A 209 -13.64 16.54 -4.76
N LYS A 210 -13.25 16.24 -5.99
CA LYS A 210 -14.05 16.52 -7.20
C LYS A 210 -14.97 15.37 -7.60
N LEU A 211 -14.86 14.22 -6.94
CA LEU A 211 -15.79 13.10 -7.13
C LEU A 211 -17.14 13.39 -6.47
#